data_eaa4659575a0bd7899e415944cdbdac2
#
_entry.id   eaa4659575a0bd7899e415944cdbdac2
#
_cell.length_a   1.000
_cell.length_b   1.000
_cell.length_c   1.000
_cell.angle_alpha   90.00
_cell.angle_beta   90.00
_cell.angle_gamma   90.00
#
_symmetry.space_group_name_H-M   'P 1'
#
loop_
_entity.id
_entity.type
_entity.pdbx_description
1 polymer ?
#
loop_
_entity_poly.entity_id
_entity_poly.type
_entity_poly.pdbx_seq_one_letter_code
_entity_poly.pdbx_strand_id
1 'polypeptide(L)'
;MAVGNLSSSKSAFAWQPFANLNLLRNPFGELTSEDRIAASVIDYSKIEPFLNQPHVALQFWGECGHGKTTHLLALSQHVKSAQYIYLPEDEKCPPIPERVEPNQTLLIDEAQRLPFWIRRRVFQQGGPLIIGTHRDFRSTLKRFGYVVHGVSFENQLSATRLQTILNRRIELARFREGLLPLISLQESQRFCDRFGDNIRAVEGMLFDAFQSLAVENAEAGPGLLQRFAVLDR
;
A
#
# COMPACT_ATOMS: atom_id res chain seq x y z
N MET A 1 21.89 29.29 50.29
CA MET A 1 21.80 29.64 48.88
C MET A 1 22.24 28.42 48.07
N ALA A 2 21.30 27.70 47.52
CA ALA A 2 21.59 26.58 46.63
C ALA A 2 20.88 26.87 45.32
N VAL A 3 21.66 27.14 44.30
CA VAL A 3 21.19 27.36 42.93
C VAL A 3 20.96 25.99 42.32
N GLY A 4 19.69 25.63 42.14
CA GLY A 4 19.29 24.37 41.50
C GLY A 4 19.54 24.43 39.99
N ASN A 5 20.28 23.45 39.51
CA ASN A 5 20.55 23.21 38.10
C ASN A 5 19.26 22.71 37.36
N LEU A 6 18.66 23.60 36.62
CA LEU A 6 17.63 23.30 35.60
C LEU A 6 18.30 23.07 34.23
N SER A 7 18.94 21.91 34.05
CA SER A 7 19.50 21.57 32.74
C SER A 7 19.50 20.04 32.51
N SER A 8 18.33 19.40 32.38
CA SER A 8 18.30 17.99 31.95
C SER A 8 17.08 17.55 31.15
N SER A 9 16.27 18.48 30.61
CA SER A 9 15.11 18.07 29.81
C SER A 9 15.29 18.11 28.27
N LYS A 10 16.45 18.60 27.79
CA LYS A 10 16.72 18.69 26.32
C LYS A 10 17.29 17.43 25.67
N SER A 11 17.76 16.44 26.43
CA SER A 11 18.46 15.28 25.83
C SER A 11 17.56 14.08 25.49
N ALA A 12 16.34 13.99 26.00
CA ALA A 12 15.45 12.84 25.74
C ALA A 12 14.75 12.92 24.36
N PHE A 13 14.64 14.10 23.77
CA PHE A 13 13.97 14.33 22.48
C PHE A 13 14.90 14.28 21.26
N ALA A 14 16.20 14.25 21.44
CA ALA A 14 17.18 14.23 20.35
C ALA A 14 17.11 12.95 19.47
N TRP A 15 16.36 11.93 19.89
CA TRP A 15 16.23 10.63 19.18
C TRP A 15 14.94 10.47 18.36
N GLN A 16 14.04 11.46 18.37
CA GLN A 16 12.76 11.36 17.66
C GLN A 16 12.55 12.56 16.75
N PRO A 17 13.13 12.52 15.55
CA PRO A 17 13.12 13.66 14.63
C PRO A 17 11.71 14.10 14.20
N PHE A 18 10.72 13.22 14.28
CA PHE A 18 9.33 13.51 13.91
C PHE A 18 8.41 13.85 15.09
N ALA A 19 8.93 13.90 16.34
CA ALA A 19 8.10 14.17 17.53
C ALA A 19 7.40 15.54 17.49
N ASN A 20 8.00 16.54 16.87
CA ASN A 20 7.40 17.88 16.69
C ASN A 20 6.20 17.87 15.74
N LEU A 21 6.11 16.88 14.87
CA LEU A 21 4.97 16.62 13.99
C LEU A 21 3.95 15.67 14.63
N ASN A 22 4.17 15.28 15.88
CA ASN A 22 3.40 14.28 16.61
C ASN A 22 3.44 12.89 15.93
N LEU A 23 4.60 12.52 15.36
CA LEU A 23 4.83 11.27 14.65
C LEU A 23 6.00 10.49 15.27
N LEU A 24 5.91 9.16 15.24
CA LEU A 24 6.97 8.24 15.66
C LEU A 24 8.04 8.07 14.58
N ARG A 25 7.64 8.19 13.31
CA ARG A 25 8.49 7.94 12.13
C ARG A 25 7.96 8.74 10.94
N ASN A 26 8.72 8.77 9.86
CA ASN A 26 8.19 9.27 8.58
C ASN A 26 7.01 8.40 8.13
N PRO A 27 5.80 8.95 7.98
CA PRO A 27 4.60 8.18 7.62
C PRO A 27 4.67 7.60 6.20
N PHE A 28 5.55 8.14 5.35
CA PHE A 28 5.71 7.71 3.95
C PHE A 28 6.95 6.84 3.73
N GLY A 29 7.62 6.43 4.80
CA GLY A 29 8.67 5.42 4.77
C GLY A 29 8.15 4.03 4.42
N GLU A 30 9.05 3.05 4.42
CA GLU A 30 8.69 1.66 4.16
C GLU A 30 7.68 1.14 5.19
N LEU A 31 6.65 0.46 4.70
CA LEU A 31 5.60 -0.13 5.52
C LEU A 31 5.80 -1.63 5.66
N THR A 32 5.53 -2.15 6.85
CA THR A 32 5.31 -3.60 7.04
C THR A 32 4.07 -4.06 6.26
N SER A 33 3.90 -5.36 6.11
CA SER A 33 2.68 -5.91 5.48
C SER A 33 1.43 -5.53 6.27
N GLU A 34 1.50 -5.56 7.60
CA GLU A 34 0.42 -5.16 8.51
C GLU A 34 0.05 -3.68 8.34
N ASP A 35 1.05 -2.79 8.31
CA ASP A 35 0.84 -1.36 8.09
C ASP A 35 0.22 -1.07 6.70
N ARG A 36 0.66 -1.81 5.67
CA ARG A 36 0.06 -1.70 4.31
C ARG A 36 -1.41 -2.05 4.32
N ILE A 37 -1.77 -3.12 5.00
CA ILE A 37 -3.16 -3.56 5.13
C ILE A 37 -3.98 -2.55 5.91
N ALA A 38 -3.46 -2.06 7.05
CA ALA A 38 -4.13 -1.07 7.88
C ALA A 38 -4.34 0.27 7.15
N ALA A 39 -3.38 0.69 6.30
CA ALA A 39 -3.52 1.90 5.48
C ALA A 39 -4.43 1.69 4.26
N SER A 40 -4.78 0.46 3.88
CA SER A 40 -5.52 0.17 2.66
C SER A 40 -6.95 0.70 2.68
N VAL A 41 -7.44 1.08 1.49
CA VAL A 41 -8.84 1.48 1.26
C VAL A 41 -9.40 0.56 0.18
N ILE A 42 -10.10 -0.49 0.62
CA ILE A 42 -10.63 -1.53 -0.26
C ILE A 42 -12.14 -1.63 -0.09
N ASP A 43 -12.84 -1.62 -1.21
CA ASP A 43 -14.27 -1.89 -1.26
C ASP A 43 -14.49 -3.39 -1.50
N TYR A 44 -14.57 -4.14 -0.41
CA TYR A 44 -14.77 -5.59 -0.46
C TYR A 44 -16.10 -6.00 -1.10
N SER A 45 -17.15 -5.16 -1.01
CA SER A 45 -18.46 -5.48 -1.55
C SER A 45 -18.45 -5.77 -3.05
N LYS A 46 -17.51 -5.17 -3.78
CA LYS A 46 -17.29 -5.41 -5.22
C LYS A 46 -16.53 -6.68 -5.54
N ILE A 47 -15.89 -7.28 -4.56
CA ILE A 47 -14.97 -8.41 -4.72
C ILE A 47 -15.59 -9.68 -4.13
N GLU A 48 -16.25 -9.57 -2.99
CA GLU A 48 -16.85 -10.69 -2.26
C GLU A 48 -17.71 -11.64 -3.11
N PRO A 49 -18.53 -11.17 -4.07
CA PRO A 49 -19.34 -12.06 -4.89
C PRO A 49 -18.52 -13.06 -5.72
N PHE A 50 -17.22 -12.80 -5.90
CA PHE A 50 -16.33 -13.61 -6.75
C PHE A 50 -15.33 -14.44 -5.95
N LEU A 51 -15.31 -14.29 -4.61
CA LEU A 51 -14.38 -15.02 -3.77
C LEU A 51 -14.82 -16.48 -3.58
N ASN A 52 -13.83 -17.34 -3.36
CA ASN A 52 -14.02 -18.77 -3.03
C ASN A 52 -14.86 -19.58 -4.02
N GLN A 53 -15.00 -19.11 -5.26
CA GLN A 53 -15.71 -19.84 -6.29
C GLN A 53 -14.72 -20.61 -7.18
N PRO A 54 -14.91 -21.93 -7.39
CA PRO A 54 -14.09 -22.68 -8.32
C PRO A 54 -14.27 -22.13 -9.75
N HIS A 55 -13.20 -22.18 -10.53
CA HIS A 55 -13.15 -21.63 -11.88
C HIS A 55 -13.47 -20.13 -12.00
N VAL A 56 -13.35 -19.37 -10.90
CA VAL A 56 -13.41 -17.92 -10.92
C VAL A 56 -12.01 -17.35 -10.66
N ALA A 57 -11.60 -16.42 -11.50
CA ALA A 57 -10.36 -15.69 -11.34
C ALA A 57 -10.61 -14.19 -11.25
N LEU A 58 -10.04 -13.56 -10.23
CA LEU A 58 -9.91 -12.11 -10.13
C LEU A 58 -8.52 -11.71 -10.62
N GLN A 59 -8.47 -10.83 -11.60
CA GLN A 59 -7.22 -10.29 -12.11
C GLN A 59 -7.13 -8.79 -11.78
N PHE A 60 -6.18 -8.45 -10.92
CA PHE A 60 -5.76 -7.07 -10.67
C PHE A 60 -4.63 -6.70 -11.61
N TRP A 61 -4.85 -5.72 -12.47
CA TRP A 61 -3.84 -5.29 -13.42
C TRP A 61 -3.60 -3.77 -13.35
N GLY A 62 -2.41 -3.34 -13.79
CA GLY A 62 -2.00 -1.93 -13.85
C GLY A 62 -0.49 -1.78 -13.67
N GLU A 63 -0.01 -0.57 -13.80
CA GLU A 63 1.39 -0.21 -13.64
C GLU A 63 1.89 -0.40 -12.21
N CYS A 64 3.22 -0.28 -12.00
CA CYS A 64 3.82 -0.26 -10.68
C CYS A 64 3.30 0.92 -9.84
N GLY A 65 3.13 0.71 -8.54
CA GLY A 65 2.72 1.78 -7.62
C GLY A 65 1.22 2.01 -7.51
N HIS A 66 0.38 1.30 -8.27
CA HIS A 66 -1.08 1.47 -8.27
C HIS A 66 -1.82 0.66 -7.18
N GLY A 67 -1.11 0.01 -6.26
CA GLY A 67 -1.71 -0.63 -5.09
C GLY A 67 -2.15 -2.10 -5.25
N LYS A 68 -1.78 -2.81 -6.33
CA LYS A 68 -2.10 -4.24 -6.52
C LYS A 68 -1.68 -5.11 -5.34
N THR A 69 -0.41 -5.04 -4.95
CA THR A 69 0.13 -5.77 -3.79
C THR A 69 -0.64 -5.50 -2.51
N THR A 70 -1.00 -4.24 -2.26
CA THR A 70 -1.80 -3.86 -1.07
C THR A 70 -3.17 -4.54 -1.07
N HIS A 71 -3.85 -4.60 -2.23
CA HIS A 71 -5.12 -5.29 -2.36
C HIS A 71 -4.99 -6.80 -2.14
N LEU A 72 -3.96 -7.43 -2.72
CA LEU A 72 -3.71 -8.86 -2.54
C LEU A 72 -3.39 -9.21 -1.08
N LEU A 73 -2.55 -8.41 -0.41
CA LEU A 73 -2.25 -8.59 1.01
C LEU A 73 -3.50 -8.45 1.88
N ALA A 74 -4.31 -7.43 1.64
CA ALA A 74 -5.54 -7.26 2.40
C ALA A 74 -6.56 -8.38 2.14
N LEU A 75 -6.70 -8.83 0.88
CA LEU A 75 -7.54 -9.97 0.54
C LEU A 75 -7.03 -11.27 1.15
N SER A 76 -5.72 -11.46 1.28
CA SER A 76 -5.15 -12.64 1.93
C SER A 76 -5.52 -12.76 3.41
N GLN A 77 -5.81 -11.66 4.08
CA GLN A 77 -6.34 -11.67 5.45
C GLN A 77 -7.87 -11.76 5.50
N HIS A 78 -8.55 -11.22 4.50
CA HIS A 78 -10.01 -11.21 4.44
C HIS A 78 -10.59 -12.56 4.03
N VAL A 79 -9.94 -13.28 3.11
CA VAL A 79 -10.38 -14.56 2.59
C VAL A 79 -9.94 -15.70 3.51
N LYS A 80 -10.92 -16.43 4.06
CA LYS A 80 -10.63 -17.63 4.86
C LYS A 80 -9.88 -18.64 4.03
N SER A 81 -8.91 -19.30 4.37
CA SER A 81 -8.15 -20.28 3.58
C SER A 81 -7.45 -19.69 2.34
N ALA A 82 -6.95 -18.45 2.47
CA ALA A 82 -6.14 -17.84 1.44
C ALA A 82 -4.67 -18.29 1.54
N GLN A 83 -4.05 -18.56 0.39
CA GLN A 83 -2.60 -18.71 0.30
C GLN A 83 -2.04 -17.60 -0.59
N TYR A 84 -1.27 -16.69 0.01
CA TYR A 84 -0.61 -15.60 -0.70
C TYR A 84 0.82 -15.96 -1.07
N ILE A 85 1.18 -15.71 -2.33
CA ILE A 85 2.50 -15.94 -2.89
C ILE A 85 2.94 -14.71 -3.64
N TYR A 86 4.05 -14.12 -3.23
CA TYR A 86 4.73 -13.04 -3.94
C TYR A 86 5.87 -13.61 -4.78
N LEU A 87 5.98 -13.16 -6.03
CA LEU A 87 7.04 -13.55 -6.95
C LEU A 87 8.05 -12.41 -7.11
N PRO A 88 9.21 -12.48 -6.46
CA PRO A 88 10.26 -11.47 -6.57
C PRO A 88 10.88 -11.45 -7.97
N GLU A 89 11.58 -10.35 -8.32
CA GLU A 89 12.14 -10.17 -9.66
C GLU A 89 13.42 -10.97 -9.87
N ASP A 90 14.33 -10.88 -8.92
CA ASP A 90 15.69 -11.40 -9.03
C ASP A 90 15.94 -12.68 -8.21
N GLU A 91 14.91 -13.28 -7.67
CA GLU A 91 15.02 -14.46 -6.84
C GLU A 91 14.41 -15.70 -7.52
N LYS A 92 14.76 -16.86 -6.99
CA LYS A 92 14.12 -18.11 -7.43
C LYS A 92 12.63 -18.06 -7.11
N CYS A 93 11.82 -18.54 -8.06
CA CYS A 93 10.38 -18.70 -7.83
C CYS A 93 10.15 -19.47 -6.51
N PRO A 94 9.39 -18.90 -5.58
CA PRO A 94 9.07 -19.58 -4.33
C PRO A 94 8.30 -20.88 -4.61
N PRO A 95 8.25 -21.81 -3.67
CA PRO A 95 7.51 -23.05 -3.84
C PRO A 95 6.02 -22.75 -4.06
N ILE A 96 5.52 -23.15 -5.22
CA ILE A 96 4.10 -23.09 -5.56
C ILE A 96 3.48 -24.44 -5.26
N PRO A 97 2.36 -24.55 -4.53
CA PRO A 97 1.75 -25.81 -4.22
C PRO A 97 1.44 -26.60 -5.50
N GLU A 98 1.75 -27.87 -5.48
CA GLU A 98 1.43 -28.77 -6.61
C GLU A 98 -0.07 -28.92 -6.77
N ARG A 99 -0.79 -28.88 -5.67
CA ARG A 99 -2.24 -28.95 -5.61
C ARG A 99 -2.78 -27.89 -4.64
N VAL A 100 -3.80 -27.19 -5.05
CA VAL A 100 -4.56 -26.26 -4.21
C VAL A 100 -5.78 -27.00 -3.70
N GLU A 101 -6.03 -26.92 -2.40
CA GLU A 101 -7.22 -27.56 -1.81
C GLU A 101 -8.51 -26.94 -2.39
N PRO A 102 -9.60 -27.71 -2.53
CA PRO A 102 -10.82 -27.26 -3.20
C PRO A 102 -11.41 -25.95 -2.66
N ASN A 103 -11.22 -25.68 -1.37
CA ASN A 103 -11.73 -24.48 -0.70
C ASN A 103 -10.65 -23.43 -0.45
N GLN A 104 -9.46 -23.62 -0.99
CA GLN A 104 -8.34 -22.69 -0.81
C GLN A 104 -8.27 -21.72 -1.98
N THR A 105 -8.24 -20.42 -1.68
CA THR A 105 -8.02 -19.39 -2.69
C THR A 105 -6.52 -19.11 -2.83
N LEU A 106 -6.00 -19.23 -4.02
CA LEU A 106 -4.60 -18.91 -4.31
C LEU A 106 -4.49 -17.46 -4.76
N LEU A 107 -3.68 -16.68 -4.02
CA LEU A 107 -3.35 -15.31 -4.38
C LEU A 107 -1.91 -15.25 -4.87
N ILE A 108 -1.69 -14.80 -6.10
CA ILE A 108 -0.35 -14.70 -6.69
C ILE A 108 -0.09 -13.25 -7.09
N ASP A 109 0.89 -12.65 -6.43
CA ASP A 109 1.37 -11.32 -6.78
C ASP A 109 2.53 -11.42 -7.77
N GLU A 110 2.58 -10.49 -8.73
CA GLU A 110 3.52 -10.49 -9.86
C GLU A 110 3.40 -11.75 -10.74
N ALA A 111 2.17 -12.23 -10.99
CA ALA A 111 1.89 -13.50 -11.66
C ALA A 111 2.54 -13.65 -13.06
N GLN A 112 2.94 -12.54 -13.74
CA GLN A 112 3.68 -12.60 -15.00
C GLN A 112 5.07 -13.21 -14.84
N ARG A 113 5.61 -13.24 -13.62
CA ARG A 113 6.92 -13.84 -13.30
C ARG A 113 6.86 -15.36 -13.09
N LEU A 114 5.66 -15.94 -13.05
CA LEU A 114 5.53 -17.40 -13.00
C LEU A 114 6.19 -18.05 -14.23
N PRO A 115 7.09 -19.02 -14.02
CA PRO A 115 7.58 -19.86 -15.11
C PRO A 115 6.42 -20.48 -15.88
N PHE A 116 6.55 -20.59 -17.20
CA PHE A 116 5.47 -21.04 -18.09
C PHE A 116 4.82 -22.36 -17.62
N TRP A 117 5.63 -23.36 -17.24
CA TRP A 117 5.14 -24.66 -16.80
C TRP A 117 4.38 -24.61 -15.48
N ILE A 118 4.87 -23.82 -14.54
CA ILE A 118 4.21 -23.63 -13.24
C ILE A 118 2.89 -22.87 -13.45
N ARG A 119 2.89 -21.79 -14.23
CA ARG A 119 1.69 -21.03 -14.57
C ARG A 119 0.63 -21.91 -15.23
N ARG A 120 1.02 -22.74 -16.21
CA ARG A 120 0.11 -23.69 -16.85
C ARG A 120 -0.50 -24.64 -15.83
N ARG A 121 0.32 -25.24 -14.96
CA ARG A 121 -0.15 -26.15 -13.89
C ARG A 121 -1.13 -25.44 -12.95
N VAL A 122 -0.83 -24.23 -12.48
CA VAL A 122 -1.71 -23.46 -11.61
C VAL A 122 -3.06 -23.19 -12.29
N PHE A 123 -3.05 -22.75 -13.53
CA PHE A 123 -4.29 -22.45 -14.26
C PHE A 123 -5.11 -23.71 -14.59
N GLN A 124 -4.50 -24.88 -14.69
CA GLN A 124 -5.20 -26.14 -14.90
C GLN A 124 -5.95 -26.65 -13.67
N GLN A 125 -5.63 -26.15 -12.48
CA GLN A 125 -6.26 -26.66 -11.24
C GLN A 125 -7.72 -26.24 -11.08
N GLY A 126 -8.15 -25.14 -11.70
CA GLY A 126 -9.54 -24.68 -11.64
C GLY A 126 -10.01 -24.20 -10.27
N GLY A 127 -9.11 -24.06 -9.28
CA GLY A 127 -9.42 -23.50 -7.97
C GLY A 127 -9.67 -21.99 -8.00
N PRO A 128 -10.25 -21.40 -6.94
CA PRO A 128 -10.38 -19.94 -6.83
C PRO A 128 -9.02 -19.25 -6.94
N LEU A 129 -8.91 -18.27 -7.82
CA LEU A 129 -7.63 -17.64 -8.15
C LEU A 129 -7.71 -16.12 -8.13
N ILE A 130 -6.76 -15.47 -7.45
CA ILE A 130 -6.61 -14.01 -7.46
C ILE A 130 -5.18 -13.70 -7.89
N ILE A 131 -5.01 -12.90 -8.95
CA ILE A 131 -3.68 -12.57 -9.46
C ILE A 131 -3.46 -11.06 -9.57
N GLY A 132 -2.28 -10.60 -9.11
CA GLY A 132 -1.74 -9.28 -9.38
C GLY A 132 -0.73 -9.37 -10.53
N THR A 133 -0.84 -8.53 -11.53
CA THR A 133 -0.02 -8.64 -12.73
C THR A 133 0.07 -7.33 -13.51
N HIS A 134 1.16 -7.18 -14.28
CA HIS A 134 1.33 -6.14 -15.30
C HIS A 134 0.85 -6.60 -16.69
N ARG A 135 0.47 -7.87 -16.85
CA ARG A 135 0.02 -8.45 -18.13
C ARG A 135 -1.42 -8.90 -18.02
N ASP A 136 -2.16 -8.75 -19.11
CA ASP A 136 -3.51 -9.27 -19.20
C ASP A 136 -3.50 -10.79 -19.46
N PHE A 137 -3.97 -11.56 -18.50
CA PHE A 137 -4.14 -13.01 -18.60
C PHE A 137 -5.58 -13.45 -18.83
N ARG A 138 -6.53 -12.51 -19.03
CA ARG A 138 -7.97 -12.87 -19.18
C ARG A 138 -8.22 -13.88 -20.27
N SER A 139 -7.64 -13.70 -21.45
CA SER A 139 -7.79 -14.65 -22.57
C SER A 139 -7.15 -16.00 -22.26
N THR A 140 -6.02 -16.01 -21.58
CA THR A 140 -5.34 -17.23 -21.15
C THR A 140 -6.17 -17.99 -20.12
N LEU A 141 -6.62 -17.32 -19.06
CA LEU A 141 -7.43 -17.92 -18.00
C LEU A 141 -8.76 -18.48 -18.54
N LYS A 142 -9.43 -17.77 -19.45
CA LYS A 142 -10.64 -18.27 -20.14
C LYS A 142 -10.40 -19.58 -20.87
N ARG A 143 -9.23 -19.79 -21.50
CA ARG A 143 -8.87 -21.06 -22.15
C ARG A 143 -8.73 -22.22 -21.17
N PHE A 144 -8.46 -21.93 -19.89
CA PHE A 144 -8.43 -22.91 -18.79
C PHE A 144 -9.79 -23.04 -18.08
N GLY A 145 -10.86 -22.47 -18.62
CA GLY A 145 -12.21 -22.60 -18.10
C GLY A 145 -12.58 -21.63 -16.98
N TYR A 146 -11.78 -20.56 -16.76
CA TYR A 146 -12.12 -19.56 -15.76
C TYR A 146 -13.12 -18.53 -16.26
N VAL A 147 -14.06 -18.18 -15.39
CA VAL A 147 -14.77 -16.90 -15.45
C VAL A 147 -13.85 -15.83 -14.87
N VAL A 148 -13.47 -14.84 -15.67
CA VAL A 148 -12.45 -13.86 -15.26
C VAL A 148 -13.07 -12.50 -15.02
N HIS A 149 -12.89 -11.98 -13.81
CA HIS A 149 -13.25 -10.63 -13.43
C HIS A 149 -11.97 -9.78 -13.33
N GLY A 150 -11.84 -8.81 -14.24
CA GLY A 150 -10.70 -7.90 -14.28
C GLY A 150 -10.97 -6.63 -13.50
N VAL A 151 -10.06 -6.26 -12.61
CA VAL A 151 -10.06 -4.98 -11.92
C VAL A 151 -8.83 -4.19 -12.39
N SER A 152 -9.07 -3.16 -13.19
CA SER A 152 -8.03 -2.21 -13.57
C SER A 152 -7.82 -1.22 -12.41
N PHE A 153 -6.58 -0.81 -12.22
CA PHE A 153 -6.24 0.27 -11.31
C PHE A 153 -5.95 1.57 -12.06
N GLU A 154 -6.14 1.58 -13.38
CA GLU A 154 -5.93 2.77 -14.20
C GLU A 154 -7.13 3.72 -14.11
N ASN A 155 -6.86 5.00 -13.93
CA ASN A 155 -7.85 6.10 -13.82
C ASN A 155 -8.92 5.88 -12.71
N GLN A 156 -8.55 5.23 -11.61
CA GLN A 156 -9.47 4.95 -10.51
C GLN A 156 -9.13 5.67 -9.20
N LEU A 157 -8.01 6.38 -9.15
CA LEU A 157 -7.60 7.10 -7.95
C LEU A 157 -8.31 8.47 -7.88
N SER A 158 -9.33 8.57 -7.05
CA SER A 158 -9.92 9.87 -6.72
C SER A 158 -9.13 10.59 -5.63
N ALA A 159 -9.19 11.93 -5.62
CA ALA A 159 -8.57 12.75 -4.58
C ALA A 159 -9.04 12.36 -3.17
N THR A 160 -10.31 12.03 -2.99
CA THR A 160 -10.86 11.56 -1.71
C THR A 160 -10.26 10.23 -1.27
N ARG A 161 -10.09 9.28 -2.21
CA ARG A 161 -9.47 7.99 -1.92
C ARG A 161 -8.00 8.16 -1.58
N LEU A 162 -7.27 8.98 -2.36
CA LEU A 162 -5.87 9.30 -2.10
C LEU A 162 -5.71 9.95 -0.73
N GLN A 163 -6.51 10.97 -0.41
CA GLN A 163 -6.53 11.62 0.89
C GLN A 163 -6.69 10.61 2.03
N THR A 164 -7.65 9.69 1.88
CA THR A 164 -7.90 8.66 2.90
C THR A 164 -6.70 7.75 3.11
N ILE A 165 -6.05 7.30 2.02
CA ILE A 165 -4.84 6.47 2.08
C ILE A 165 -3.71 7.21 2.80
N LEU A 166 -3.41 8.44 2.37
CA LEU A 166 -2.31 9.24 2.91
C LEU A 166 -2.53 9.56 4.40
N ASN A 167 -3.76 9.94 4.78
CA ASN A 167 -4.07 10.28 6.16
C ASN A 167 -4.10 9.04 7.08
N ARG A 168 -4.48 7.86 6.59
CA ARG A 168 -4.30 6.62 7.34
C ARG A 168 -2.83 6.31 7.62
N ARG A 169 -1.93 6.55 6.66
CA ARG A 169 -0.49 6.38 6.88
C ARG A 169 0.05 7.33 7.93
N ILE A 170 -0.40 8.60 7.92
CA ILE A 170 -0.04 9.59 8.94
C ILE A 170 -0.56 9.14 10.31
N GLU A 171 -1.79 8.64 10.38
CA GLU A 171 -2.39 8.12 11.60
C GLU A 171 -1.63 6.92 12.17
N LEU A 172 -1.19 5.98 11.33
CA LEU A 172 -0.37 4.82 11.73
C LEU A 172 1.01 5.21 12.29
N ALA A 173 1.48 6.40 11.95
CA ALA A 173 2.73 6.94 12.50
C ALA A 173 2.53 7.83 13.73
N ARG A 174 1.30 8.00 14.23
CA ARG A 174 0.96 8.84 15.38
C ARG A 174 1.82 8.50 16.61
N PHE A 175 2.37 9.55 17.24
CA PHE A 175 3.16 9.40 18.47
C PHE A 175 2.27 9.43 19.72
N ARG A 176 1.33 10.38 19.80
CA ARG A 176 0.46 10.61 20.97
C ARG A 176 -0.84 11.29 20.54
N GLU A 177 -1.80 11.37 21.44
CA GLU A 177 -3.00 12.17 21.21
C GLU A 177 -2.66 13.63 20.88
N GLY A 178 -3.41 14.22 19.95
CA GLY A 178 -3.20 15.59 19.49
C GLY A 178 -3.29 15.74 17.97
N LEU A 179 -2.99 16.95 17.49
CA LEU A 179 -3.03 17.29 16.07
C LEU A 179 -1.99 16.51 15.27
N LEU A 180 -2.34 16.19 14.02
CA LEU A 180 -1.47 15.58 13.01
C LEU A 180 -1.38 16.47 11.77
N PRO A 181 -0.29 16.41 11.01
CA PRO A 181 -0.12 17.11 9.75
C PRO A 181 -0.87 16.37 8.63
N LEU A 182 -2.20 16.43 8.63
CA LEU A 182 -3.04 15.73 7.66
C LEU A 182 -3.00 16.42 6.30
N ILE A 183 -3.10 15.62 5.25
CA ILE A 183 -3.21 16.06 3.85
C ILE A 183 -4.66 16.47 3.58
N SER A 184 -4.85 17.65 3.02
CA SER A 184 -6.15 18.18 2.63
C SER A 184 -6.67 17.54 1.33
N LEU A 185 -7.97 17.68 1.07
CA LEU A 185 -8.57 17.23 -0.19
C LEU A 185 -8.00 18.01 -1.39
N GLN A 186 -7.74 19.30 -1.21
CA GLN A 186 -7.17 20.15 -2.26
C GLN A 186 -5.74 19.70 -2.65
N GLU A 187 -4.90 19.38 -1.67
CA GLU A 187 -3.56 18.82 -1.90
C GLU A 187 -3.64 17.47 -2.60
N SER A 188 -4.56 16.61 -2.15
CA SER A 188 -4.78 15.31 -2.77
C SER A 188 -5.23 15.43 -4.23
N GLN A 189 -6.04 16.44 -4.56
CA GLN A 189 -6.42 16.73 -5.95
C GLN A 189 -5.20 17.13 -6.78
N ARG A 190 -4.34 18.04 -6.27
CA ARG A 190 -3.10 18.43 -6.95
C ARG A 190 -2.17 17.24 -7.17
N PHE A 191 -2.09 16.31 -6.22
CA PHE A 191 -1.31 15.09 -6.39
C PHE A 191 -1.88 14.18 -7.48
N CYS A 192 -3.20 14.00 -7.54
CA CYS A 192 -3.85 13.27 -8.63
C CYS A 192 -3.58 13.94 -10.00
N ASP A 193 -3.67 15.26 -10.08
CA ASP A 193 -3.43 16.02 -11.32
C ASP A 193 -1.97 15.88 -11.80
N ARG A 194 -1.01 15.80 -10.86
CA ARG A 194 0.43 15.72 -11.18
C ARG A 194 0.93 14.30 -11.42
N PHE A 195 0.47 13.32 -10.64
CA PHE A 195 1.01 11.96 -10.60
C PHE A 195 0.04 10.90 -11.13
N GLY A 196 -1.20 11.28 -11.46
CA GLY A 196 -2.24 10.34 -11.84
C GLY A 196 -2.49 9.29 -10.75
N ASP A 197 -2.55 8.02 -11.14
CA ASP A 197 -2.78 6.89 -10.22
C ASP A 197 -1.51 6.36 -9.53
N ASN A 198 -0.36 7.00 -9.73
CA ASN A 198 0.91 6.54 -9.19
C ASN A 198 1.08 6.96 -7.71
N ILE A 199 0.44 6.23 -6.82
CA ILE A 199 0.51 6.47 -5.36
C ILE A 199 1.96 6.43 -4.85
N ARG A 200 2.80 5.54 -5.40
CA ARG A 200 4.21 5.42 -4.99
C ARG A 200 5.00 6.71 -5.26
N ALA A 201 4.74 7.39 -6.38
CA ALA A 201 5.38 8.67 -6.67
C ALA A 201 4.93 9.77 -5.70
N VAL A 202 3.65 9.81 -5.34
CA VAL A 202 3.12 10.72 -4.30
C VAL A 202 3.79 10.42 -2.95
N GLU A 203 3.85 9.16 -2.56
CA GLU A 203 4.49 8.74 -1.30
C GLU A 203 5.98 9.09 -1.25
N GLY A 204 6.72 8.92 -2.36
CA GLY A 204 8.13 9.31 -2.44
C GLY A 204 8.33 10.81 -2.26
N MET A 205 7.53 11.63 -2.95
CA MET A 205 7.57 13.08 -2.78
C MET A 205 7.23 13.50 -1.34
N LEU A 206 6.20 12.89 -0.73
CA LEU A 206 5.82 13.18 0.65
C LEU A 206 6.86 12.68 1.66
N PHE A 207 7.55 11.56 1.37
CA PHE A 207 8.66 11.11 2.20
C PHE A 207 9.73 12.20 2.32
N ASP A 208 10.16 12.75 1.19
CA ASP A 208 11.18 13.82 1.17
C ASP A 208 10.69 15.09 1.88
N ALA A 209 9.42 15.47 1.68
CA ALA A 209 8.82 16.63 2.33
C ALA A 209 8.77 16.46 3.86
N PHE A 210 8.32 15.31 4.37
CA PHE A 210 8.28 15.05 5.81
C PHE A 210 9.68 14.92 6.41
N GLN A 211 10.65 14.38 5.65
CA GLN A 211 12.04 14.32 6.08
C GLN A 211 12.63 15.72 6.26
N SER A 212 12.38 16.63 5.31
CA SER A 212 12.81 18.03 5.39
C SER A 212 12.17 18.76 6.56
N LEU A 213 10.85 18.57 6.77
CA LEU A 213 10.12 19.14 7.90
C LEU A 213 10.68 18.68 9.27
N ALA A 214 11.11 17.43 9.37
CA ALA A 214 11.70 16.91 10.60
C ALA A 214 13.05 17.57 10.91
N VAL A 215 13.86 17.88 9.89
CA VAL A 215 15.15 18.56 10.03
C VAL A 215 14.95 20.04 10.37
N GLU A 216 14.09 20.75 9.64
CA GLU A 216 13.81 22.18 9.89
C GLU A 216 13.20 22.42 11.28
N ASN A 217 12.35 21.51 11.76
CA ASN A 217 11.76 21.62 13.11
C ASN A 217 12.74 21.30 14.24
N ALA A 218 13.85 20.64 13.95
CA ALA A 218 14.94 20.51 14.91
C ALA A 218 15.64 21.86 15.17
N GLU A 219 15.53 22.81 14.21
CA GLU A 219 16.16 24.13 14.25
C GLU A 219 15.18 25.28 14.57
N ALA A 220 13.88 25.13 14.28
CA ALA A 220 12.86 26.18 14.44
C ALA A 220 11.63 25.68 15.22
N GLY A 221 11.21 26.41 16.22
CA GLY A 221 10.04 26.13 17.07
C GLY A 221 8.71 26.05 16.31
N PRO A 222 7.57 25.79 16.99
CA PRO A 222 6.30 25.33 16.38
C PRO A 222 5.60 26.44 15.55
N GLY A 223 5.56 26.28 14.24
CA GLY A 223 4.91 27.25 13.34
C GLY A 223 4.62 26.75 11.91
N LEU A 224 4.58 25.44 11.66
CA LEU A 224 4.88 24.87 10.35
C LEU A 224 3.72 24.42 9.45
N LEU A 225 2.48 24.48 9.89
CA LEU A 225 1.32 24.03 9.05
C LEU A 225 1.03 24.95 7.84
N GLN A 226 1.71 26.11 7.73
CA GLN A 226 1.49 27.06 6.62
C GLN A 226 2.40 26.85 5.40
N ARG A 227 3.39 25.94 5.44
CA ARG A 227 4.41 25.84 4.38
C ARG A 227 4.13 24.79 3.27
N PHE A 228 3.10 23.97 3.36
CA PHE A 228 2.69 23.12 2.24
C PHE A 228 2.25 23.92 0.99
N ALA A 229 2.00 25.21 1.12
CA ALA A 229 1.68 26.11 0.01
C ALA A 229 2.89 26.49 -0.88
N VAL A 230 4.12 26.09 -0.53
CA VAL A 230 5.36 26.55 -1.21
C VAL A 230 5.96 25.50 -2.16
N LEU A 231 5.37 24.33 -2.34
CA LEU A 231 5.83 23.34 -3.34
C LEU A 231 5.34 23.67 -4.78
N ASP A 232 4.92 24.88 -5.03
CA ASP A 232 4.51 25.45 -6.33
C ASP A 232 5.63 26.26 -7.00
N ARG A 233 6.88 25.76 -7.05
CA ARG A 233 7.91 26.33 -7.93
C ARG A 233 8.72 25.26 -8.62
#